data_1e6339d3334399d9f7faf55a60c75d1f
#
_entry.id   1e6339d3334399d9f7faf55a60c75d1f
#
_cell.length_a   1.000
_cell.length_b   1.000
_cell.length_c   1.000
_cell.angle_alpha   90.00
_cell.angle_beta   90.00
_cell.angle_gamma   90.00
#
_symmetry.space_group_name_H-M   'P 1'
#
loop_
_entity.id
_entity.type
_entity.pdbx_description
1 polymer ?
#
loop_
_entity_poly.entity_id
_entity_poly.type
_entity_poly.pdbx_seq_one_letter_code
_entity_poly.pdbx_strand_id
1 'polypeptide(L)'
;MKRIITLLFFLAVNTTFSQELTTRSFFKTTTPYATYERFHYLLDGHLLLEEQFLQVRDETGKLLKSQSTLDFNKRARLPDEVTSSLIYHDNRWFQVIPDTLLDGSLHAIRYITPDGILILERDLTVHYNDTTVPVRVFSPDPLTPYNLTYGGIYKDLNDANGTILDSLTIIDTLTVDRIADTTFLRNEYIAIVDFDAPYILPSTSPQDWTGGRTAPEFEQVMCVYHVSALSRYLNTLGYGTIMSYTIHADAHALNGQDNSMFNYGYSPPRLYFGEGGVDDAEDADVIIHEFGHAISHGAAPGTNLGMQRRSFDEAFGDYLAERHGRRMGISSTRVFDWDGNNEFWNGRSVSYDGVKNYNQLVFSSIYQHTDIMSSAMLEFSSNPNVGGSVADKIILEGVHSIMPNQTLRQIAQNFIWADSLLFNGSHYNALTLSFGAPKNILTATALDESTAITQKEHIVQSEFGRILKTEEGKTAMISCFNWSGQLLWSKATTGILTLPEHTSGILEIHYATGEFVFIKTN
;
A
#
# COMPACT_ATOMS: atom_id res chain seq x y z
N MET A 1 -13.35 16.89 -16.78
CA MET A 1 -12.77 18.12 -17.37
C MET A 1 -11.32 17.81 -17.73
N LYS A 2 -10.97 17.79 -19.01
CA LYS A 2 -9.58 17.59 -19.46
C LYS A 2 -8.77 18.83 -19.06
N ARG A 3 -7.82 18.70 -18.14
CA ARG A 3 -6.79 19.72 -17.92
C ARG A 3 -5.55 19.28 -18.68
N ILE A 4 -5.29 19.97 -19.77
CA ILE A 4 -4.08 19.82 -20.58
C ILE A 4 -2.98 20.60 -19.85
N ILE A 5 -1.96 19.89 -19.38
CA ILE A 5 -0.68 20.50 -19.01
C ILE A 5 0.21 20.28 -20.21
N THR A 6 0.30 21.29 -21.09
CA THR A 6 1.21 21.27 -22.22
C THR A 6 2.61 21.64 -21.70
N LEU A 7 3.47 20.65 -21.57
CA LEU A 7 4.89 20.86 -21.28
C LEU A 7 5.61 20.97 -22.62
N LEU A 8 5.86 22.19 -23.09
CA LEU A 8 6.68 22.46 -24.27
C LEU A 8 8.16 22.36 -23.90
N PHE A 9 8.82 21.29 -24.37
CA PHE A 9 10.28 21.18 -24.35
C PHE A 9 10.88 21.61 -25.67
N PHE A 10 11.67 22.69 -25.64
CA PHE A 10 12.63 22.98 -26.72
C PHE A 10 13.98 22.30 -26.39
N LEU A 11 14.25 21.19 -27.05
CA LEU A 11 15.61 20.72 -27.28
C LEU A 11 15.83 20.66 -28.78
N ALA A 12 16.65 21.58 -29.26
CA ALA A 12 17.08 21.62 -30.66
C ALA A 12 18.02 20.44 -30.93
N VAL A 13 17.51 19.37 -31.56
CA VAL A 13 18.23 18.54 -32.54
C VAL A 13 17.21 18.04 -33.54
N ASN A 14 17.50 18.33 -34.82
CA ASN A 14 16.71 18.00 -36.00
C ASN A 14 16.06 16.62 -35.98
N THR A 15 14.75 16.58 -35.98
CA THR A 15 13.81 15.89 -36.85
C THR A 15 12.41 15.88 -36.24
N THR A 16 11.51 16.52 -36.86
CA THR A 16 10.05 16.54 -36.82
C THR A 16 9.35 15.33 -36.22
N PHE A 17 8.97 15.42 -34.97
CA PHE A 17 7.75 14.89 -34.31
C PHE A 17 7.82 15.29 -32.83
N SER A 18 7.05 16.34 -32.46
CA SER A 18 6.86 16.66 -31.04
C SER A 18 5.85 15.67 -30.42
N GLN A 19 6.31 14.70 -29.66
CA GLN A 19 5.44 13.83 -28.87
C GLN A 19 4.75 14.68 -27.79
N GLU A 20 3.43 14.57 -27.67
CA GLU A 20 2.65 15.26 -26.65
C GLU A 20 2.59 14.42 -25.38
N LEU A 21 3.13 14.94 -24.26
CA LEU A 21 3.04 14.33 -22.95
C LEU A 21 1.90 14.98 -22.17
N THR A 22 0.90 14.19 -21.79
CA THR A 22 -0.25 14.62 -20.98
C THR A 22 -0.42 13.73 -19.75
N THR A 23 -1.37 14.05 -18.87
CA THR A 23 -1.70 13.22 -17.71
C THR A 23 -3.19 12.92 -17.65
N ARG A 24 -3.55 11.74 -17.14
CA ARG A 24 -4.93 11.31 -16.90
C ARG A 24 -5.08 10.77 -15.48
N SER A 25 -6.00 11.34 -14.72
CA SER A 25 -6.36 10.79 -13.40
C SER A 25 -6.97 9.39 -13.56
N PHE A 26 -6.48 8.45 -12.79
CA PHE A 26 -6.99 7.08 -12.77
C PHE A 26 -7.44 6.64 -11.37
N PHE A 27 -6.96 7.30 -10.33
CA PHE A 27 -7.31 6.97 -8.97
C PHE A 27 -7.43 8.24 -8.14
N LYS A 28 -8.47 8.31 -7.32
CA LYS A 28 -8.68 9.38 -6.34
C LYS A 28 -9.27 8.79 -5.09
N THR A 29 -8.63 9.05 -3.96
CA THR A 29 -9.13 8.70 -2.64
C THR A 29 -9.01 9.88 -1.70
N THR A 30 -9.82 9.86 -0.64
CA THR A 30 -9.81 10.90 0.38
C THR A 30 -9.71 10.24 1.74
N THR A 31 -8.70 10.64 2.50
CA THR A 31 -8.60 10.37 3.93
C THR A 31 -9.29 11.49 4.71
N PRO A 32 -9.45 11.39 6.03
CA PRO A 32 -9.94 12.50 6.83
C PRO A 32 -9.09 13.78 6.74
N TYR A 33 -7.89 13.71 6.20
CA TYR A 33 -6.87 14.76 6.27
C TYR A 33 -6.50 15.32 4.91
N ALA A 34 -6.59 14.51 3.85
CA ALA A 34 -6.18 14.93 2.52
C ALA A 34 -6.87 14.13 1.41
N THR A 35 -6.87 14.69 0.22
CA THR A 35 -7.27 14.00 -1.01
C THR A 35 -6.03 13.66 -1.82
N TYR A 36 -5.89 12.39 -2.16
CA TYR A 36 -4.84 11.83 -2.98
C TYR A 36 -5.40 11.58 -4.38
N GLU A 37 -4.78 12.14 -5.39
CA GLU A 37 -5.16 11.92 -6.79
C GLU A 37 -3.93 11.46 -7.56
N ARG A 38 -4.04 10.28 -8.20
CA ARG A 38 -2.98 9.66 -8.98
C ARG A 38 -3.30 9.77 -10.46
N PHE A 39 -2.26 10.05 -11.23
CA PHE A 39 -2.35 10.23 -12.66
C PHE A 39 -1.35 9.30 -13.33
N HIS A 40 -1.74 8.69 -14.43
CA HIS A 40 -0.79 8.15 -15.39
C HIS A 40 -0.35 9.24 -16.36
N TYR A 41 0.88 9.14 -16.84
CA TYR A 41 1.32 9.89 -18.00
C TYR A 41 0.81 9.24 -19.28
N LEU A 42 0.50 10.07 -20.27
CA LEU A 42 0.12 9.65 -21.62
C LEU A 42 1.11 10.25 -22.60
N LEU A 43 1.70 9.40 -23.43
CA LEU A 43 2.54 9.81 -24.54
C LEU A 43 1.70 9.70 -25.83
N ASP A 44 1.45 10.82 -26.52
CA ASP A 44 0.57 10.90 -27.68
C ASP A 44 -0.82 10.23 -27.46
N GLY A 45 -1.36 10.37 -26.23
CA GLY A 45 -2.64 9.81 -25.82
C GLY A 45 -2.59 8.37 -25.28
N HIS A 46 -1.43 7.69 -25.29
CA HIS A 46 -1.25 6.31 -24.80
C HIS A 46 -0.70 6.26 -23.37
N LEU A 47 -1.25 5.39 -22.54
CA LEU A 47 -0.94 5.29 -21.13
C LEU A 47 0.46 4.70 -20.87
N LEU A 48 1.23 5.35 -19.98
CA LEU A 48 2.46 4.84 -19.40
C LEU A 48 2.15 4.36 -17.98
N LEU A 49 1.86 3.06 -17.80
CA LEU A 49 1.39 2.52 -16.51
C LEU A 49 2.43 2.57 -15.40
N GLU A 50 3.71 2.45 -15.73
CA GLU A 50 4.80 2.46 -14.75
C GLU A 50 5.14 3.87 -14.27
N GLU A 51 4.69 4.88 -15.01
CA GLU A 51 4.98 6.28 -14.72
C GLU A 51 3.75 6.94 -14.13
N GLN A 52 3.87 7.39 -12.90
CA GLN A 52 2.77 7.98 -12.15
C GLN A 52 3.11 9.38 -11.67
N PHE A 53 2.06 10.18 -11.52
CA PHE A 53 2.10 11.48 -10.87
C PHE A 53 1.08 11.50 -9.74
N LEU A 54 1.51 11.85 -8.53
CA LEU A 54 0.67 11.99 -7.36
C LEU A 54 0.48 13.45 -7.01
N GLN A 55 -0.76 13.87 -6.77
CA GLN A 55 -1.10 15.13 -6.11
C GLN A 55 -1.85 14.85 -4.80
N VAL A 56 -1.48 15.56 -3.74
CA VAL A 56 -2.16 15.54 -2.45
C VAL A 56 -2.67 16.93 -2.14
N ARG A 57 -3.94 17.06 -1.79
CA ARG A 57 -4.60 18.35 -1.51
C ARG A 57 -5.34 18.29 -0.18
N ASP A 58 -5.40 19.42 0.53
CA ASP A 58 -6.27 19.57 1.70
C ASP A 58 -7.76 19.68 1.32
N GLU A 59 -8.62 19.76 2.31
CA GLU A 59 -10.08 19.92 2.17
C GLU A 59 -10.50 21.17 1.37
N THR A 60 -9.66 22.20 1.37
CA THR A 60 -9.88 23.43 0.60
C THR A 60 -9.43 23.31 -0.87
N GLY A 61 -8.82 22.18 -1.24
CA GLY A 61 -8.24 21.91 -2.56
C GLY A 61 -6.83 22.46 -2.74
N LYS A 62 -6.20 22.98 -1.68
CA LYS A 62 -4.80 23.45 -1.72
C LYS A 62 -3.84 22.29 -1.86
N LEU A 63 -2.86 22.42 -2.75
CA LEU A 63 -1.84 21.42 -2.96
C LEU A 63 -0.90 21.34 -1.74
N LEU A 64 -0.81 20.13 -1.15
CA LEU A 64 0.05 19.82 -0.02
C LEU A 64 1.34 19.13 -0.47
N LYS A 65 1.25 18.23 -1.45
CA LYS A 65 2.36 17.40 -1.94
C LYS A 65 2.15 17.06 -3.42
N SER A 66 3.27 16.93 -4.15
CA SER A 66 3.29 16.46 -5.53
C SER A 66 4.53 15.57 -5.71
N GLN A 67 4.37 14.43 -6.38
CA GLN A 67 5.46 13.49 -6.70
C GLN A 67 5.28 12.91 -8.09
N SER A 68 6.38 12.62 -8.79
CA SER A 68 6.40 12.00 -10.11
C SER A 68 7.48 10.92 -10.18
N THR A 69 7.19 9.84 -10.91
CA THR A 69 8.19 8.82 -11.25
C THR A 69 8.73 8.96 -12.66
N LEU A 70 8.25 9.93 -13.45
CA LEU A 70 8.60 10.06 -14.86
C LEU A 70 10.12 10.22 -15.03
N ASP A 71 10.73 9.21 -15.65
CA ASP A 71 12.13 9.23 -16.05
C ASP A 71 12.25 9.61 -17.53
N PHE A 72 12.63 10.87 -17.78
CA PHE A 72 12.81 11.38 -19.15
C PHE A 72 13.92 10.68 -19.96
N ASN A 73 14.77 9.88 -19.32
CA ASN A 73 15.81 9.10 -19.98
C ASN A 73 15.29 7.76 -20.51
N LYS A 74 14.19 7.25 -19.98
CA LYS A 74 13.49 6.05 -20.44
C LYS A 74 12.41 6.45 -21.44
N ARG A 75 12.71 6.41 -22.72
CA ARG A 75 11.73 6.73 -23.78
C ARG A 75 11.00 5.47 -24.21
N ALA A 76 9.72 5.36 -23.86
CA ALA A 76 8.81 4.43 -24.52
C ALA A 76 8.66 4.85 -26.00
N ARG A 77 8.74 3.89 -26.93
CA ARG A 77 8.39 4.13 -28.35
C ARG A 77 7.05 3.49 -28.62
N LEU A 78 6.15 4.25 -29.25
CA LEU A 78 4.89 3.69 -29.72
C LEU A 78 5.15 2.64 -30.81
N PRO A 79 4.34 1.57 -30.87
CA PRO A 79 4.31 0.67 -32.02
C PRO A 79 4.01 1.42 -33.32
N ASP A 80 4.55 0.93 -34.43
CA ASP A 80 4.40 1.58 -35.75
C ASP A 80 2.94 1.61 -36.26
N GLU A 81 2.07 0.71 -35.75
CA GLU A 81 0.63 0.70 -36.06
C GLU A 81 -0.20 0.66 -34.77
N VAL A 82 -0.96 1.73 -34.48
CA VAL A 82 -1.84 1.84 -33.32
C VAL A 82 -3.29 2.02 -33.77
N THR A 83 -4.11 0.99 -33.61
CA THR A 83 -5.54 0.99 -33.99
C THR A 83 -6.52 1.03 -32.82
N SER A 84 -6.04 0.99 -31.56
CA SER A 84 -6.87 0.89 -30.36
C SER A 84 -6.23 1.57 -29.15
N SER A 85 -6.97 1.73 -28.05
CA SER A 85 -6.42 2.24 -26.80
C SER A 85 -5.39 1.25 -26.25
N LEU A 86 -4.14 1.68 -26.17
CA LEU A 86 -3.02 0.90 -25.68
C LEU A 86 -2.58 1.39 -24.31
N ILE A 87 -2.07 0.45 -23.49
CA ILE A 87 -1.44 0.69 -22.20
C ILE A 87 -0.02 0.09 -22.24
N TYR A 88 0.96 0.86 -21.76
CA TYR A 88 2.34 0.40 -21.62
C TYR A 88 2.62 -0.05 -20.19
N HIS A 89 3.04 -1.31 -20.03
CA HIS A 89 3.39 -1.93 -18.75
C HIS A 89 4.46 -3.01 -18.96
N ASP A 90 5.39 -3.17 -18.03
CA ASP A 90 6.48 -4.16 -18.09
C ASP A 90 7.23 -4.18 -19.44
N ASN A 91 7.57 -3.00 -19.96
CA ASN A 91 8.19 -2.83 -21.28
C ASN A 91 7.38 -3.38 -22.46
N ARG A 92 6.05 -3.51 -22.33
CA ARG A 92 5.13 -4.02 -23.37
C ARG A 92 3.89 -3.16 -23.50
N TRP A 93 3.25 -3.23 -24.65
CA TRP A 93 1.96 -2.59 -24.92
C TRP A 93 0.82 -3.62 -24.81
N PHE A 94 -0.30 -3.21 -24.21
CA PHE A 94 -1.50 -4.03 -24.01
C PHE A 94 -2.73 -3.34 -24.54
N GLN A 95 -3.71 -4.13 -25.01
CA GLN A 95 -5.00 -3.62 -25.48
C GLN A 95 -6.02 -3.58 -24.35
N VAL A 96 -6.85 -2.53 -24.28
CA VAL A 96 -7.94 -2.36 -23.32
C VAL A 96 -9.26 -2.66 -23.99
N ILE A 97 -10.03 -3.58 -23.43
CA ILE A 97 -11.38 -3.92 -23.90
C ILE A 97 -12.38 -3.61 -22.77
N PRO A 98 -13.29 -2.64 -22.95
CA PRO A 98 -14.41 -2.44 -22.03
C PRO A 98 -15.48 -3.49 -22.25
N ASP A 99 -16.04 -4.04 -21.18
CA ASP A 99 -17.23 -4.90 -21.19
C ASP A 99 -18.42 -4.10 -20.62
N THR A 100 -19.50 -4.05 -21.36
CA THR A 100 -20.70 -3.27 -21.01
C THR A 100 -21.94 -4.16 -20.94
N LEU A 101 -22.82 -3.91 -19.97
CA LEU A 101 -24.13 -4.52 -19.88
C LEU A 101 -25.05 -4.02 -21.01
N LEU A 102 -26.18 -4.72 -21.22
CA LEU A 102 -27.18 -4.41 -22.23
C LEU A 102 -27.80 -3.01 -22.08
N ASP A 103 -27.75 -2.41 -20.90
CA ASP A 103 -28.20 -1.05 -20.61
C ASP A 103 -27.13 0.03 -20.87
N GLY A 104 -25.95 -0.37 -21.35
CA GLY A 104 -24.82 0.51 -21.62
C GLY A 104 -23.99 0.87 -20.39
N SER A 105 -24.29 0.34 -19.18
CA SER A 105 -23.45 0.51 -18.00
C SER A 105 -22.18 -0.33 -18.12
N LEU A 106 -21.07 0.18 -17.58
CA LEU A 106 -19.79 -0.51 -17.57
C LEU A 106 -19.82 -1.61 -16.49
N HIS A 107 -19.77 -2.88 -16.91
CA HIS A 107 -19.78 -4.03 -16.01
C HIS A 107 -18.36 -4.45 -15.62
N ALA A 108 -17.46 -4.49 -16.60
CA ALA A 108 -16.06 -4.84 -16.37
C ALA A 108 -15.12 -4.13 -17.33
N ILE A 109 -13.85 -4.01 -16.95
CA ILE A 109 -12.76 -3.59 -17.83
C ILE A 109 -11.75 -4.73 -17.91
N ARG A 110 -11.46 -5.19 -19.12
CA ARG A 110 -10.48 -6.24 -19.39
C ARG A 110 -9.24 -5.68 -20.05
N TYR A 111 -8.09 -6.07 -19.53
CA TYR A 111 -6.78 -5.79 -20.12
C TYR A 111 -6.23 -7.08 -20.69
N ILE A 112 -5.99 -7.11 -21.98
CA ILE A 112 -5.49 -8.29 -22.67
C ILE A 112 -4.17 -8.00 -23.40
N THR A 113 -3.31 -9.01 -23.52
CA THR A 113 -2.13 -8.97 -24.37
C THR A 113 -2.55 -8.97 -25.86
N PRO A 114 -1.69 -8.53 -26.80
CA PRO A 114 -1.97 -8.61 -28.23
C PRO A 114 -2.25 -10.04 -28.74
N ASP A 115 -1.79 -11.06 -28.02
CA ASP A 115 -2.02 -12.49 -28.28
C ASP A 115 -3.26 -13.04 -27.54
N GLY A 116 -4.05 -12.19 -26.87
CA GLY A 116 -5.36 -12.53 -26.31
C GLY A 116 -5.36 -13.07 -24.88
N ILE A 117 -4.25 -12.95 -24.13
CA ILE A 117 -4.19 -13.38 -22.73
C ILE A 117 -4.82 -12.30 -21.83
N LEU A 118 -5.83 -12.68 -21.03
CA LEU A 118 -6.46 -11.80 -20.04
C LEU A 118 -5.48 -11.52 -18.89
N ILE A 119 -5.26 -10.24 -18.56
CA ILE A 119 -4.35 -9.82 -17.48
C ILE A 119 -5.10 -9.25 -16.30
N LEU A 120 -6.25 -8.59 -16.51
CA LEU A 120 -7.00 -7.91 -15.47
C LEU A 120 -8.50 -7.83 -15.82
N GLU A 121 -9.38 -8.07 -14.83
CA GLU A 121 -10.83 -7.88 -14.94
C GLU A 121 -11.39 -7.17 -13.68
N ARG A 122 -12.36 -6.27 -13.83
CA ARG A 122 -12.99 -5.51 -12.72
C ARG A 122 -14.51 -5.56 -12.77
N ASP A 123 -15.18 -5.94 -11.66
CA ASP A 123 -16.64 -6.04 -11.47
C ASP A 123 -17.19 -5.11 -10.36
N LEU A 124 -18.48 -4.73 -10.40
CA LEU A 124 -18.99 -3.51 -9.71
C LEU A 124 -20.42 -3.59 -9.12
N THR A 125 -20.83 -4.54 -8.25
CA THR A 125 -22.01 -4.31 -7.33
C THR A 125 -22.36 -5.43 -6.35
N VAL A 126 -22.65 -5.14 -5.05
CA VAL A 126 -23.46 -6.02 -4.14
C VAL A 126 -24.06 -5.23 -2.95
N HIS A 127 -25.31 -5.61 -2.52
CA HIS A 127 -25.96 -5.16 -1.27
C HIS A 127 -26.12 -6.34 -0.29
N TYR A 128 -25.84 -6.12 1.01
CA TYR A 128 -25.92 -7.14 2.08
C TYR A 128 -27.06 -6.87 3.05
N ASN A 129 -27.64 -7.95 3.60
CA ASN A 129 -28.63 -7.90 4.67
C ASN A 129 -28.01 -8.50 5.95
N ASP A 130 -27.40 -7.63 6.75
CA ASP A 130 -26.54 -7.99 7.87
C ASP A 130 -27.27 -8.64 9.03
N THR A 131 -26.70 -9.72 9.54
CA THR A 131 -27.09 -10.37 10.80
C THR A 131 -25.83 -10.75 11.60
N THR A 132 -25.95 -10.77 12.92
CA THR A 132 -24.85 -11.19 13.80
C THR A 132 -25.08 -12.61 14.29
N VAL A 133 -24.08 -13.46 14.13
CA VAL A 133 -24.12 -14.89 14.45
C VAL A 133 -22.94 -15.30 15.31
N PRO A 134 -23.06 -16.35 16.17
CA PRO A 134 -21.92 -16.92 16.87
C PRO A 134 -20.99 -17.64 15.89
N VAL A 135 -19.68 -17.49 16.12
CA VAL A 135 -18.61 -18.14 15.34
C VAL A 135 -17.56 -18.73 16.27
N ARG A 136 -16.91 -19.80 15.83
CA ARG A 136 -15.73 -20.38 16.48
C ARG A 136 -14.49 -20.00 15.69
N VAL A 137 -13.48 -19.47 16.36
CA VAL A 137 -12.24 -18.99 15.73
C VAL A 137 -11.02 -19.22 16.62
N PHE A 138 -9.84 -19.26 16.02
CA PHE A 138 -8.59 -18.94 16.72
C PHE A 138 -8.42 -17.41 16.83
N SER A 139 -7.72 -16.95 17.87
CA SER A 139 -7.55 -15.51 18.12
C SER A 139 -6.20 -15.20 18.79
N PRO A 140 -5.12 -14.92 18.03
CA PRO A 140 -5.00 -14.99 16.54
C PRO A 140 -4.78 -16.42 16.01
N ASP A 141 -4.19 -17.31 16.80
CA ASP A 141 -3.79 -18.68 16.50
C ASP A 141 -3.97 -19.57 17.73
N PRO A 142 -3.81 -20.91 17.65
CA PRO A 142 -4.00 -21.78 18.80
C PRO A 142 -2.84 -21.77 19.82
N LEU A 143 -1.67 -21.23 19.48
CA LEU A 143 -0.46 -21.38 20.31
C LEU A 143 -0.12 -20.11 21.10
N THR A 144 -0.07 -18.98 20.43
CA THR A 144 0.45 -17.71 20.97
C THR A 144 -0.32 -17.21 22.19
N PRO A 145 -1.67 -17.24 22.23
CA PRO A 145 -2.45 -16.80 23.40
C PRO A 145 -2.16 -17.58 24.67
N TYR A 146 -1.74 -18.83 24.52
CA TYR A 146 -1.50 -19.76 25.63
C TYR A 146 -0.03 -20.00 25.89
N ASN A 147 0.87 -19.31 25.17
CA ASN A 147 2.32 -19.51 25.25
C ASN A 147 2.72 -20.97 25.02
N LEU A 148 2.09 -21.62 24.06
CA LEU A 148 2.35 -22.99 23.66
C LEU A 148 3.37 -23.04 22.52
N THR A 149 3.97 -24.22 22.32
CA THR A 149 4.93 -24.45 21.24
C THR A 149 4.39 -25.54 20.33
N TYR A 150 4.52 -25.31 19.02
CA TYR A 150 4.15 -26.30 18.01
C TYR A 150 4.86 -27.64 18.26
N GLY A 151 4.13 -28.72 18.16
CA GLY A 151 4.64 -30.08 18.31
C GLY A 151 3.86 -30.94 19.29
N GLY A 152 4.13 -32.24 19.32
CA GLY A 152 3.44 -33.19 20.17
C GLY A 152 1.93 -33.21 19.93
N ILE A 153 1.14 -32.87 20.95
CA ILE A 153 -0.33 -32.79 20.86
C ILE A 153 -0.84 -31.51 20.22
N TYR A 154 0.03 -30.53 19.97
CA TYR A 154 -0.26 -29.26 19.34
C TYR A 154 0.24 -29.21 17.88
N LYS A 155 0.42 -30.35 17.24
CA LYS A 155 0.68 -30.43 15.79
C LYS A 155 -0.63 -30.34 15.02
N ASP A 156 -0.55 -29.79 13.85
CA ASP A 156 -1.64 -29.73 12.90
C ASP A 156 -2.19 -31.13 12.55
N LEU A 157 -1.36 -32.02 12.04
CA LEU A 157 -1.70 -33.39 11.64
C LEU A 157 -2.81 -33.47 10.58
N ASN A 158 -2.89 -32.51 9.66
CA ASN A 158 -3.95 -32.43 8.65
C ASN A 158 -5.33 -32.60 9.30
N ASP A 159 -5.67 -31.74 10.26
CA ASP A 159 -6.93 -31.72 11.02
C ASP A 159 -7.26 -32.96 11.86
N ALA A 160 -6.42 -33.97 11.83
CA ALA A 160 -6.68 -35.21 12.56
C ALA A 160 -6.71 -35.03 14.09
N ASN A 161 -6.28 -33.90 14.62
CA ASN A 161 -6.14 -33.62 16.05
C ASN A 161 -7.13 -32.54 16.56
N GLY A 162 -8.26 -32.38 15.92
CA GLY A 162 -9.22 -31.30 16.14
C GLY A 162 -9.64 -31.07 17.57
N THR A 163 -9.92 -32.12 18.38
CA THR A 163 -10.46 -31.96 19.74
C THR A 163 -9.54 -31.22 20.71
N ILE A 164 -8.20 -31.28 20.55
CA ILE A 164 -7.25 -30.54 21.38
C ILE A 164 -7.15 -29.11 20.92
N LEU A 165 -6.95 -28.90 19.63
CA LEU A 165 -6.86 -27.57 19.06
C LEU A 165 -8.19 -26.84 19.16
N ASP A 166 -9.33 -27.53 18.99
CA ASP A 166 -10.67 -26.98 19.26
C ASP A 166 -10.82 -26.39 20.67
N SER A 167 -10.15 -26.96 21.66
CA SER A 167 -10.19 -26.44 23.03
C SER A 167 -9.44 -25.10 23.20
N LEU A 168 -8.63 -24.71 22.21
CA LEU A 168 -7.87 -23.46 22.16
C LEU A 168 -8.59 -22.37 21.34
N THR A 169 -9.75 -22.70 20.75
CA THR A 169 -10.60 -21.72 20.05
C THR A 169 -11.40 -20.88 21.05
N ILE A 170 -11.91 -19.75 20.56
CA ILE A 170 -12.92 -18.95 21.27
C ILE A 170 -14.24 -18.95 20.49
N ILE A 171 -15.35 -18.66 21.22
CA ILE A 171 -16.63 -18.32 20.59
C ILE A 171 -16.79 -16.81 20.66
N ASP A 172 -17.00 -16.18 19.51
CA ASP A 172 -17.24 -14.76 19.37
C ASP A 172 -18.42 -14.53 18.40
N THR A 173 -18.66 -13.30 18.00
CA THR A 173 -19.73 -12.92 17.10
C THR A 173 -19.20 -12.32 15.81
N LEU A 174 -19.85 -12.65 14.69
CA LEU A 174 -19.52 -12.15 13.37
C LEU A 174 -20.77 -11.60 12.67
N THR A 175 -20.65 -10.45 12.01
CA THR A 175 -21.68 -9.91 11.13
C THR A 175 -21.52 -10.53 9.75
N VAL A 176 -22.57 -11.15 9.25
CA VAL A 176 -22.62 -11.84 7.96
C VAL A 176 -23.93 -11.51 7.22
N ASP A 177 -23.94 -11.74 5.91
CA ASP A 177 -25.15 -11.59 5.09
C ASP A 177 -26.16 -12.68 5.36
N ARG A 178 -27.44 -12.31 5.38
CA ARG A 178 -28.57 -13.25 5.57
C ARG A 178 -29.61 -13.08 4.47
N ILE A 179 -29.93 -14.17 3.81
CA ILE A 179 -31.03 -14.22 2.85
C ILE A 179 -32.06 -15.25 3.35
N ALA A 180 -33.25 -14.80 3.66
CA ALA A 180 -34.31 -15.60 4.31
C ALA A 180 -33.78 -16.23 5.61
N ASP A 181 -33.73 -17.55 5.70
CA ASP A 181 -33.29 -18.30 6.88
C ASP A 181 -31.86 -18.85 6.74
N THR A 182 -31.10 -18.35 5.77
CA THR A 182 -29.74 -18.82 5.49
C THR A 182 -28.74 -17.67 5.63
N THR A 183 -27.64 -17.91 6.36
CA THR A 183 -26.50 -17.01 6.45
C THR A 183 -25.39 -17.46 5.50
N PHE A 184 -24.64 -16.46 5.00
CA PHE A 184 -23.56 -16.63 4.06
C PHE A 184 -22.29 -16.00 4.63
N LEU A 185 -21.15 -16.64 4.46
CA LEU A 185 -19.84 -16.13 4.89
C LEU A 185 -19.37 -14.98 4.00
N ARG A 186 -20.07 -13.88 4.07
CA ARG A 186 -19.78 -12.62 3.38
C ARG A 186 -20.39 -11.43 4.12
N ASN A 187 -19.80 -10.25 3.93
CA ASN A 187 -20.32 -8.98 4.38
C ASN A 187 -19.75 -7.83 3.51
N GLU A 188 -19.89 -6.57 3.90
CA GLU A 188 -19.38 -5.43 3.14
C GLU A 188 -17.84 -5.46 2.90
N TYR A 189 -17.06 -6.18 3.71
CA TYR A 189 -15.60 -6.19 3.63
C TYR A 189 -15.06 -7.36 2.83
N ILE A 190 -15.65 -8.55 2.96
CA ILE A 190 -15.15 -9.81 2.43
C ILE A 190 -16.28 -10.75 2.02
N ALA A 191 -16.05 -11.54 0.99
CA ALA A 191 -16.92 -12.66 0.61
C ALA A 191 -16.06 -13.91 0.36
N ILE A 192 -16.47 -15.05 0.95
CA ILE A 192 -15.89 -16.33 0.61
C ILE A 192 -16.43 -16.77 -0.76
N VAL A 193 -15.51 -17.13 -1.65
CA VAL A 193 -15.78 -17.54 -3.04
C VAL A 193 -14.80 -18.63 -3.42
N ASP A 194 -15.31 -19.77 -3.85
CA ASP A 194 -14.51 -20.88 -4.37
C ASP A 194 -14.14 -20.57 -5.84
N PHE A 195 -12.89 -20.29 -6.10
CA PHE A 195 -12.39 -19.94 -7.44
C PHE A 195 -11.07 -20.63 -7.83
N ASP A 196 -10.51 -21.43 -6.94
CA ASP A 196 -9.28 -22.21 -7.20
C ASP A 196 -9.39 -23.61 -6.55
N ALA A 197 -8.52 -24.54 -6.94
CA ALA A 197 -8.52 -25.88 -6.37
C ALA A 197 -7.74 -25.93 -5.02
N PRO A 198 -8.12 -26.83 -4.08
CA PRO A 198 -9.27 -27.75 -4.13
C PRO A 198 -10.59 -27.00 -4.06
N TYR A 199 -11.58 -27.43 -4.86
CA TYR A 199 -12.87 -26.74 -4.95
C TYR A 199 -13.77 -27.10 -3.76
N ILE A 200 -13.76 -26.23 -2.74
CA ILE A 200 -14.59 -26.34 -1.54
C ILE A 200 -15.58 -25.17 -1.52
N LEU A 201 -16.83 -25.47 -1.81
CA LEU A 201 -17.87 -24.45 -1.94
C LEU A 201 -18.03 -23.64 -0.64
N PRO A 202 -18.35 -22.32 -0.74
CA PRO A 202 -18.68 -21.51 0.41
C PRO A 202 -19.80 -22.15 1.24
N SER A 203 -19.53 -22.33 2.52
CA SER A 203 -20.48 -22.91 3.45
C SER A 203 -21.65 -21.96 3.73
N THR A 204 -22.81 -22.53 4.08
CA THR A 204 -24.00 -21.79 4.48
C THR A 204 -24.57 -22.37 5.76
N SER A 205 -25.13 -21.54 6.63
CA SER A 205 -25.71 -21.98 7.89
C SER A 205 -27.03 -21.25 8.18
N PRO A 206 -28.01 -21.91 8.80
CA PRO A 206 -29.22 -21.23 9.22
C PRO A 206 -29.06 -20.40 10.51
N GLN A 207 -28.05 -20.65 11.37
CA GLN A 207 -28.00 -20.07 12.70
C GLN A 207 -26.62 -19.59 13.16
N ASP A 208 -25.58 -20.44 13.06
CA ASP A 208 -24.25 -20.19 13.61
C ASP A 208 -23.16 -20.88 12.81
N TRP A 209 -21.91 -20.58 13.19
CA TRP A 209 -20.69 -21.09 12.57
C TRP A 209 -19.74 -21.55 13.68
N THR A 210 -20.23 -22.47 14.53
CA THR A 210 -19.51 -22.95 15.73
C THR A 210 -18.94 -24.36 15.55
N GLY A 211 -18.83 -24.83 14.32
CA GLY A 211 -18.10 -26.05 13.94
C GLY A 211 -16.68 -26.02 14.50
N GLY A 212 -16.11 -27.20 14.79
CA GLY A 212 -14.73 -27.32 15.21
C GLY A 212 -13.77 -27.11 14.04
N ARG A 213 -12.48 -27.11 14.33
CA ARG A 213 -11.40 -26.93 13.37
C ARG A 213 -11.47 -27.86 12.15
N THR A 214 -11.93 -29.11 12.34
CA THR A 214 -12.08 -30.08 11.25
C THR A 214 -13.31 -29.85 10.37
N ALA A 215 -14.10 -28.83 10.63
CA ALA A 215 -15.25 -28.50 9.80
C ALA A 215 -14.81 -27.62 8.63
N PRO A 216 -15.24 -27.89 7.38
CA PRO A 216 -14.75 -27.19 6.18
C PRO A 216 -15.09 -25.69 6.14
N GLU A 217 -15.93 -25.21 7.05
CA GLU A 217 -16.23 -23.81 7.21
C GLU A 217 -15.28 -23.08 8.16
N PHE A 218 -14.43 -23.76 8.91
CA PHE A 218 -13.62 -23.13 9.97
C PHE A 218 -12.67 -22.08 9.38
N GLU A 219 -11.90 -22.41 8.38
CA GLU A 219 -10.98 -21.53 7.65
C GLU A 219 -11.72 -20.38 6.96
N GLN A 220 -12.88 -20.68 6.39
CA GLN A 220 -13.75 -19.68 5.78
C GLN A 220 -14.23 -18.66 6.82
N VAL A 221 -14.61 -19.12 8.02
CA VAL A 221 -15.00 -18.27 9.15
C VAL A 221 -13.83 -17.42 9.63
N MET A 222 -12.64 -18.02 9.78
CA MET A 222 -11.41 -17.32 10.16
C MET A 222 -11.13 -16.14 9.22
N CYS A 223 -11.18 -16.35 7.90
CA CYS A 223 -10.99 -15.30 6.91
C CYS A 223 -12.00 -14.15 7.11
N VAL A 224 -13.29 -14.46 7.20
CA VAL A 224 -14.34 -13.42 7.34
C VAL A 224 -14.21 -12.69 8.67
N TYR A 225 -13.91 -13.40 9.76
CA TYR A 225 -13.78 -12.83 11.09
C TYR A 225 -12.60 -11.84 11.18
N HIS A 226 -11.39 -12.26 10.80
CA HIS A 226 -10.19 -11.45 10.96
C HIS A 226 -10.14 -10.26 9.98
N VAL A 227 -10.50 -10.45 8.72
CA VAL A 227 -10.62 -9.35 7.75
C VAL A 227 -11.65 -8.32 8.19
N SER A 228 -12.83 -8.78 8.66
CA SER A 228 -13.85 -7.86 9.17
C SER A 228 -13.42 -7.11 10.42
N ALA A 229 -12.69 -7.77 11.32
CA ALA A 229 -12.17 -7.13 12.54
C ALA A 229 -11.17 -6.03 12.22
N LEU A 230 -10.23 -6.26 11.30
CA LEU A 230 -9.29 -5.24 10.84
C LEU A 230 -10.01 -4.13 10.07
N SER A 231 -10.94 -4.45 9.17
CA SER A 231 -11.70 -3.45 8.40
C SER A 231 -12.52 -2.53 9.29
N ARG A 232 -13.21 -3.06 10.31
CA ARG A 232 -13.90 -2.23 11.32
C ARG A 232 -12.93 -1.33 12.08
N TYR A 233 -11.74 -1.83 12.43
CA TYR A 233 -10.73 -1.00 13.04
C TYR A 233 -10.27 0.13 12.13
N LEU A 234 -10.01 -0.13 10.85
CA LEU A 234 -9.67 0.90 9.86
C LEU A 234 -10.77 1.97 9.77
N ASN A 235 -12.04 1.57 9.83
CA ASN A 235 -13.17 2.50 9.90
C ASN A 235 -13.07 3.43 11.11
N THR A 236 -12.72 2.91 12.30
CA THR A 236 -12.55 3.74 13.51
C THR A 236 -11.40 4.74 13.40
N LEU A 237 -10.40 4.42 12.60
CA LEU A 237 -9.28 5.33 12.31
C LEU A 237 -9.62 6.38 11.24
N GLY A 238 -10.74 6.22 10.52
CA GLY A 238 -11.15 7.08 9.40
C GLY A 238 -10.70 6.59 8.02
N TYR A 239 -10.16 5.38 7.91
CA TYR A 239 -9.64 4.79 6.66
C TYR A 239 -10.56 3.70 6.08
N GLY A 240 -11.84 3.70 6.42
CA GLY A 240 -12.80 2.69 5.95
C GLY A 240 -13.01 2.66 4.43
N THR A 241 -12.65 3.74 3.73
CA THR A 241 -12.75 3.82 2.27
C THR A 241 -11.50 3.36 1.53
N ILE A 242 -10.47 2.89 2.24
CA ILE A 242 -9.23 2.41 1.64
C ILE A 242 -9.49 1.22 0.71
N MET A 243 -10.48 0.39 1.08
CA MET A 243 -11.03 -0.68 0.25
C MET A 243 -12.39 -0.22 -0.26
N SER A 244 -12.50 0.12 -1.53
CA SER A 244 -13.75 0.54 -2.17
C SER A 244 -14.56 -0.62 -2.75
N TYR A 245 -14.21 -1.87 -2.38
CA TYR A 245 -14.81 -3.11 -2.86
C TYR A 245 -14.79 -4.17 -1.75
N THR A 246 -15.73 -5.12 -1.82
CA THR A 246 -15.69 -6.36 -1.04
C THR A 246 -14.61 -7.27 -1.61
N ILE A 247 -13.59 -7.63 -0.81
CA ILE A 247 -12.55 -8.55 -1.27
C ILE A 247 -13.09 -9.98 -1.33
N HIS A 248 -12.72 -10.75 -2.36
CA HIS A 248 -13.03 -12.17 -2.41
C HIS A 248 -11.90 -12.98 -1.78
N ALA A 249 -12.24 -14.01 -1.00
CA ALA A 249 -11.27 -14.92 -0.42
C ALA A 249 -11.67 -16.37 -0.70
N ASP A 250 -10.68 -17.17 -1.08
CA ASP A 250 -10.76 -18.61 -1.16
C ASP A 250 -9.87 -19.20 -0.05
N ALA A 251 -10.51 -19.81 0.94
CA ALA A 251 -9.83 -20.35 2.11
C ALA A 251 -9.16 -21.71 1.85
N HIS A 252 -9.42 -22.31 0.68
CA HIS A 252 -8.95 -23.64 0.26
C HIS A 252 -8.46 -23.56 -1.19
N ALA A 253 -7.34 -22.94 -1.43
CA ALA A 253 -6.86 -22.57 -2.76
C ALA A 253 -5.46 -23.15 -3.07
N LEU A 254 -4.86 -22.69 -4.15
CA LEU A 254 -3.48 -22.95 -4.58
C LEU A 254 -3.15 -24.45 -4.74
N ASN A 255 -4.16 -25.27 -5.11
CA ASN A 255 -4.07 -26.72 -5.19
C ASN A 255 -3.61 -27.38 -3.87
N GLY A 256 -3.95 -26.79 -2.72
CA GLY A 256 -3.54 -27.28 -1.41
C GLY A 256 -2.04 -27.13 -1.14
N GLN A 257 -1.38 -26.14 -1.74
CA GLN A 257 0.03 -25.84 -1.47
C GLN A 257 0.19 -25.04 -0.18
N ASP A 258 1.31 -25.19 0.49
CA ASP A 258 1.77 -24.35 1.60
C ASP A 258 2.18 -22.97 1.05
N ASN A 259 1.23 -22.09 0.84
CA ASN A 259 1.42 -20.74 0.33
C ASN A 259 0.10 -19.94 0.34
N SER A 260 0.20 -18.63 0.52
CA SER A 260 -0.90 -17.68 0.40
C SER A 260 -0.55 -16.54 -0.55
N MET A 261 -1.54 -15.84 -1.09
CA MET A 261 -1.28 -14.65 -1.89
C MET A 261 -2.49 -13.72 -2.01
N PHE A 262 -2.20 -12.42 -2.12
CA PHE A 262 -3.11 -11.41 -2.64
C PHE A 262 -2.93 -11.24 -4.15
N ASN A 263 -4.03 -11.25 -4.91
CA ASN A 263 -4.02 -11.03 -6.35
C ASN A 263 -4.98 -9.90 -6.75
N TYR A 264 -4.40 -8.76 -7.17
CA TYR A 264 -5.14 -7.60 -7.66
C TYR A 264 -5.53 -7.70 -9.15
N GLY A 265 -5.14 -8.78 -9.83
CA GLY A 265 -5.45 -9.02 -11.25
C GLY A 265 -6.93 -9.32 -11.54
N TYR A 266 -7.75 -9.41 -10.51
CA TYR A 266 -9.19 -9.64 -10.62
C TYR A 266 -9.99 -8.44 -10.09
N SER A 267 -11.26 -8.42 -10.40
CA SER A 267 -12.18 -7.44 -9.82
C SER A 267 -13.49 -8.13 -9.38
N PRO A 268 -13.72 -8.14 -8.06
CA PRO A 268 -12.83 -7.61 -7.03
C PRO A 268 -11.52 -8.40 -6.93
N PRO A 269 -10.46 -7.80 -6.34
CA PRO A 269 -9.23 -8.51 -6.01
C PRO A 269 -9.46 -9.69 -5.08
N ARG A 270 -8.52 -10.65 -5.06
CA ARG A 270 -8.69 -11.96 -4.42
C ARG A 270 -7.59 -12.26 -3.42
N LEU A 271 -7.98 -12.94 -2.33
CA LEU A 271 -7.07 -13.60 -1.39
C LEU A 271 -7.15 -15.11 -1.63
N TYR A 272 -6.02 -15.77 -1.61
CA TYR A 272 -5.87 -17.21 -1.79
C TYR A 272 -5.12 -17.76 -0.58
N PHE A 273 -5.66 -18.81 0.03
CA PHE A 273 -5.03 -19.51 1.15
C PHE A 273 -4.93 -20.99 0.82
N GLY A 274 -3.73 -21.57 0.99
CA GLY A 274 -3.50 -22.98 0.75
C GLY A 274 -3.69 -23.83 2.01
N GLU A 275 -3.56 -25.15 1.85
CA GLU A 275 -3.80 -26.14 2.92
C GLU A 275 -2.54 -26.97 3.23
N GLY A 276 -1.37 -26.53 2.74
CA GLY A 276 -0.13 -27.29 2.90
C GLY A 276 0.56 -26.98 4.22
N GLY A 277 1.00 -27.99 4.91
CA GLY A 277 1.62 -27.81 6.22
C GLY A 277 0.57 -27.63 7.31
N VAL A 278 0.40 -26.44 7.81
CA VAL A 278 -0.79 -25.94 8.51
C VAL A 278 -1.65 -25.22 7.47
N ASP A 279 -2.95 -25.31 7.60
CA ASP A 279 -3.84 -24.59 6.70
C ASP A 279 -3.69 -23.09 6.91
N ASP A 280 -3.23 -22.37 5.87
CA ASP A 280 -2.85 -20.94 5.94
C ASP A 280 -3.97 -20.07 6.53
N ALA A 281 -5.23 -20.39 6.20
CA ALA A 281 -6.40 -19.66 6.69
C ALA A 281 -6.76 -19.96 8.16
N GLU A 282 -6.04 -20.82 8.86
CA GLU A 282 -6.17 -21.02 10.31
C GLU A 282 -5.29 -20.06 11.13
N ASP A 283 -4.32 -19.40 10.49
CA ASP A 283 -3.46 -18.42 11.14
C ASP A 283 -3.90 -16.99 10.79
N ALA A 284 -4.35 -16.24 11.79
CA ALA A 284 -4.75 -14.86 11.59
C ALA A 284 -3.62 -13.98 11.08
N ASP A 285 -2.35 -14.32 11.38
CA ASP A 285 -1.21 -13.57 10.88
C ASP A 285 -1.09 -13.69 9.37
N VAL A 286 -1.33 -14.88 8.80
CA VAL A 286 -1.36 -15.10 7.35
C VAL A 286 -2.52 -14.34 6.71
N ILE A 287 -3.73 -14.48 7.27
CA ILE A 287 -4.93 -13.79 6.76
C ILE A 287 -4.71 -12.28 6.72
N ILE A 288 -4.20 -11.71 7.80
CA ILE A 288 -4.00 -10.25 7.91
C ILE A 288 -2.81 -9.76 7.10
N HIS A 289 -1.76 -10.58 6.94
CA HIS A 289 -0.64 -10.27 6.07
C HIS A 289 -1.11 -10.11 4.61
N GLU A 290 -1.82 -11.09 4.08
CA GLU A 290 -2.37 -11.04 2.72
C GLU A 290 -3.38 -9.90 2.54
N PHE A 291 -4.22 -9.67 3.55
CA PHE A 291 -5.11 -8.52 3.55
C PHE A 291 -4.34 -7.18 3.65
N GLY A 292 -3.17 -7.16 4.26
CA GLY A 292 -2.23 -6.04 4.28
C GLY A 292 -1.79 -5.61 2.88
N HIS A 293 -1.53 -6.57 1.98
CA HIS A 293 -1.27 -6.29 0.57
C HIS A 293 -2.47 -5.63 -0.12
N ALA A 294 -3.69 -6.08 0.21
CA ALA A 294 -4.91 -5.47 -0.31
C ALA A 294 -5.08 -4.02 0.17
N ILE A 295 -4.81 -3.75 1.46
CA ILE A 295 -4.83 -2.40 2.05
C ILE A 295 -3.78 -1.50 1.37
N SER A 296 -2.54 -1.99 1.21
CA SER A 296 -1.46 -1.28 0.52
C SER A 296 -1.83 -0.96 -0.93
N HIS A 297 -2.43 -1.93 -1.64
CA HIS A 297 -2.93 -1.73 -2.99
C HIS A 297 -4.09 -0.72 -3.04
N GLY A 298 -5.03 -0.80 -2.10
CA GLY A 298 -6.16 0.13 -1.99
C GLY A 298 -5.71 1.57 -1.74
N ALA A 299 -4.69 1.77 -0.90
CA ALA A 299 -4.13 3.09 -0.60
C ALA A 299 -3.29 3.66 -1.77
N ALA A 300 -2.51 2.82 -2.42
CA ALA A 300 -1.52 3.23 -3.41
C ALA A 300 -1.47 2.25 -4.61
N PRO A 301 -2.55 2.15 -5.41
CA PRO A 301 -2.63 1.20 -6.51
C PRO A 301 -1.56 1.45 -7.57
N GLY A 302 -1.03 0.36 -8.15
CA GLY A 302 -0.01 0.38 -9.18
C GLY A 302 1.38 0.81 -8.70
N THR A 303 1.61 0.90 -7.39
CA THR A 303 2.91 1.34 -6.85
C THR A 303 3.82 0.19 -6.42
N ASN A 304 3.35 -1.06 -6.43
CA ASN A 304 4.13 -2.20 -5.95
C ASN A 304 5.22 -2.64 -6.96
N LEU A 305 6.12 -1.70 -7.29
CA LEU A 305 7.23 -1.84 -8.23
C LEU A 305 8.56 -1.49 -7.53
N GLY A 306 9.61 -2.24 -7.89
CA GLY A 306 10.95 -2.08 -7.32
C GLY A 306 11.16 -2.88 -6.04
N MET A 307 12.38 -3.36 -5.84
CA MET A 307 12.74 -4.33 -4.80
C MET A 307 12.39 -3.83 -3.39
N GLN A 308 12.78 -2.60 -3.04
CA GLN A 308 12.56 -2.08 -1.69
C GLN A 308 11.10 -1.70 -1.44
N ARG A 309 10.37 -1.20 -2.46
CA ARG A 309 8.93 -0.95 -2.34
C ARG A 309 8.15 -2.26 -2.09
N ARG A 310 8.53 -3.33 -2.80
CA ARG A 310 7.95 -4.66 -2.58
C ARG A 310 8.35 -5.26 -1.23
N SER A 311 9.61 -5.05 -0.80
CA SER A 311 10.05 -5.45 0.55
C SER A 311 9.30 -4.69 1.65
N PHE A 312 8.95 -3.41 1.42
CA PHE A 312 8.06 -2.69 2.33
C PHE A 312 6.66 -3.31 2.38
N ASP A 313 6.12 -3.75 1.25
CA ASP A 313 4.79 -4.36 1.19
C ASP A 313 4.69 -5.61 2.08
N GLU A 314 5.73 -6.47 2.03
CA GLU A 314 5.89 -7.60 2.93
C GLU A 314 5.99 -7.17 4.41
N ALA A 315 6.85 -6.18 4.70
CA ALA A 315 7.00 -5.66 6.06
C ALA A 315 5.73 -5.00 6.61
N PHE A 316 4.91 -4.42 5.73
CA PHE A 316 3.63 -3.81 6.09
C PHE A 316 2.57 -4.87 6.43
N GLY A 317 2.54 -5.98 5.66
CA GLY A 317 1.73 -7.15 6.00
C GLY A 317 2.09 -7.71 7.37
N ASP A 318 3.40 -7.96 7.62
CA ASP A 318 3.92 -8.41 8.92
C ASP A 318 3.57 -7.42 10.07
N TYR A 319 3.67 -6.11 9.80
CA TYR A 319 3.28 -5.08 10.77
C TYR A 319 1.80 -5.17 11.13
N LEU A 320 0.93 -5.28 10.14
CA LEU A 320 -0.52 -5.34 10.38
C LEU A 320 -0.92 -6.62 11.10
N ALA A 321 -0.30 -7.77 10.79
CA ALA A 321 -0.49 -9.04 11.46
C ALA A 321 -0.19 -8.93 12.97
N GLU A 322 1.02 -8.55 13.34
CA GLU A 322 1.38 -8.36 14.75
C GLU A 322 0.54 -7.27 15.44
N ARG A 323 0.21 -6.17 14.74
CA ARG A 323 -0.68 -5.14 15.27
C ARG A 323 -2.10 -5.65 15.51
N HIS A 324 -2.57 -6.58 14.68
CA HIS A 324 -3.85 -7.23 14.88
C HIS A 324 -3.85 -8.07 16.16
N GLY A 325 -2.83 -8.91 16.37
CA GLY A 325 -2.63 -9.66 17.62
C GLY A 325 -2.57 -8.76 18.86
N ARG A 326 -1.79 -7.65 18.79
CA ARG A 326 -1.68 -6.70 19.92
C ARG A 326 -3.01 -6.04 20.29
N ARG A 327 -3.90 -5.79 19.34
CA ARG A 327 -5.25 -5.28 19.64
C ARG A 327 -6.11 -6.30 20.38
N MET A 328 -5.86 -7.57 20.19
CA MET A 328 -6.48 -8.67 20.94
C MET A 328 -5.79 -8.95 22.28
N GLY A 329 -4.75 -8.17 22.63
CA GLY A 329 -3.98 -8.34 23.88
C GLY A 329 -2.86 -9.38 23.77
N ILE A 330 -2.58 -9.88 22.57
CA ILE A 330 -1.53 -10.85 22.29
C ILE A 330 -0.36 -10.13 21.61
N SER A 331 0.86 -10.42 22.00
CA SER A 331 2.07 -9.82 21.43
C SER A 331 3.13 -10.89 21.20
N SER A 332 3.67 -10.91 20.00
CA SER A 332 4.79 -11.78 19.64
C SER A 332 5.97 -10.97 19.10
N THR A 333 7.11 -11.58 18.98
CA THR A 333 8.29 -11.07 18.27
C THR A 333 8.39 -11.64 16.85
N ARG A 334 7.40 -12.41 16.47
CA ARG A 334 7.28 -13.12 15.21
C ARG A 334 5.86 -12.99 14.67
N VAL A 335 5.68 -13.32 13.44
CA VAL A 335 4.39 -13.56 12.79
C VAL A 335 4.38 -14.96 12.18
N PHE A 336 3.19 -15.50 11.97
CA PHE A 336 2.97 -16.87 11.51
C PHE A 336 3.42 -17.89 12.57
N ASP A 337 3.01 -17.68 13.81
CA ASP A 337 3.42 -18.54 14.93
C ASP A 337 2.73 -19.92 14.91
N TRP A 338 1.64 -20.07 14.16
CA TRP A 338 0.97 -21.33 13.89
C TRP A 338 1.40 -21.94 12.56
N ASP A 339 1.10 -21.30 11.43
CA ASP A 339 1.47 -21.76 10.10
C ASP A 339 3.00 -21.84 9.91
N GLY A 340 3.76 -20.84 10.32
CA GLY A 340 5.21 -20.81 10.22
C GLY A 340 5.97 -21.82 11.10
N ASN A 341 5.31 -22.62 11.92
CA ASN A 341 5.96 -23.66 12.71
C ASN A 341 5.84 -25.06 12.09
N ASN A 342 5.83 -25.13 10.79
CA ASN A 342 5.87 -26.37 10.03
C ASN A 342 7.33 -26.82 9.74
N GLU A 343 7.51 -27.91 9.03
CA GLU A 343 8.82 -28.50 8.75
C GLU A 343 9.62 -27.75 7.66
N PHE A 344 8.99 -26.79 6.97
CA PHE A 344 9.58 -26.08 5.83
C PHE A 344 10.11 -24.71 6.21
N TRP A 345 9.48 -24.05 7.17
CA TRP A 345 9.90 -22.73 7.64
C TRP A 345 9.47 -22.43 9.09
N ASN A 346 10.00 -21.34 9.66
CA ASN A 346 9.78 -20.97 11.07
C ASN A 346 9.14 -19.59 11.23
N GLY A 347 8.23 -19.22 10.36
CA GLY A 347 7.62 -17.89 10.36
C GLY A 347 8.64 -16.77 10.15
N ARG A 348 8.22 -15.53 10.37
CA ARG A 348 9.06 -14.34 10.21
C ARG A 348 9.27 -13.60 11.52
N SER A 349 10.49 -13.09 11.75
CA SER A 349 10.76 -12.18 12.85
C SER A 349 10.27 -10.78 12.51
N VAL A 350 9.58 -10.15 13.44
CA VAL A 350 9.20 -8.73 13.39
C VAL A 350 9.98 -7.90 14.42
N SER A 351 10.98 -8.51 15.05
CA SER A 351 11.90 -7.86 15.96
C SER A 351 13.20 -7.49 15.28
N TYR A 352 13.76 -6.34 15.66
CA TYR A 352 15.07 -5.93 15.19
C TYR A 352 16.15 -6.86 15.75
N ASP A 353 17.01 -7.38 14.87
CA ASP A 353 18.09 -8.32 15.23
C ASP A 353 19.28 -7.68 15.97
N GLY A 354 19.28 -6.35 16.13
CA GLY A 354 20.35 -5.60 16.78
C GLY A 354 21.58 -5.34 15.90
N VAL A 355 21.62 -5.86 14.68
CA VAL A 355 22.83 -5.84 13.82
C VAL A 355 22.58 -5.15 12.48
N LYS A 356 21.42 -5.34 11.85
CA LYS A 356 21.12 -4.82 10.51
C LYS A 356 21.17 -3.31 10.46
N ASN A 357 21.91 -2.79 9.49
CA ASN A 357 22.01 -1.37 9.21
C ASN A 357 21.61 -1.10 7.75
N TYR A 358 20.57 -0.34 7.52
CA TYR A 358 20.00 -0.08 6.20
C TYR A 358 21.05 0.35 5.16
N ASN A 359 22.02 1.17 5.55
CA ASN A 359 23.07 1.64 4.63
C ASN A 359 24.00 0.53 4.11
N GLN A 360 23.96 -0.65 4.72
CA GLN A 360 24.79 -1.81 4.39
C GLN A 360 23.99 -2.94 3.73
N LEU A 361 22.65 -2.81 3.65
CA LEU A 361 21.80 -3.87 3.12
C LEU A 361 21.86 -3.92 1.59
N VAL A 362 21.89 -5.14 1.10
CA VAL A 362 21.73 -5.46 -0.33
C VAL A 362 20.44 -6.27 -0.47
N PHE A 363 19.50 -5.75 -1.22
CA PHE A 363 18.20 -6.38 -1.42
C PHE A 363 18.26 -7.33 -2.61
N SER A 364 18.39 -8.62 -2.36
CA SER A 364 18.37 -9.70 -3.38
C SER A 364 17.01 -10.43 -3.41
N SER A 365 16.20 -10.30 -2.37
CA SER A 365 14.83 -10.81 -2.25
C SER A 365 13.96 -9.81 -1.50
N ILE A 366 12.67 -9.80 -1.77
CA ILE A 366 11.70 -8.94 -1.09
C ILE A 366 11.52 -9.32 0.38
N TYR A 367 11.77 -10.58 0.74
CA TYR A 367 11.62 -11.12 2.10
C TYR A 367 12.85 -10.95 2.99
N GLN A 368 14.02 -10.68 2.41
CA GLN A 368 15.32 -10.81 3.11
C GLN A 368 15.49 -9.85 4.29
N HIS A 369 14.87 -8.67 4.23
CA HIS A 369 15.09 -7.58 5.20
C HIS A 369 13.77 -6.94 5.66
N THR A 370 12.66 -7.68 5.68
CA THR A 370 11.35 -7.19 6.11
C THR A 370 11.40 -6.75 7.58
N ASP A 371 12.11 -7.49 8.41
CA ASP A 371 12.26 -7.29 9.85
C ASP A 371 12.81 -5.90 10.24
N ILE A 372 13.67 -5.29 9.41
CA ILE A 372 14.20 -3.95 9.72
C ILE A 372 13.10 -2.88 9.67
N MET A 373 12.14 -3.04 8.73
CA MET A 373 11.04 -2.08 8.54
C MET A 373 9.86 -2.41 9.44
N SER A 374 9.45 -3.68 9.55
CA SER A 374 8.36 -4.10 10.43
C SER A 374 8.68 -3.82 11.90
N SER A 375 9.92 -4.12 12.36
CA SER A 375 10.34 -3.78 13.72
C SER A 375 10.35 -2.27 13.98
N ALA A 376 10.78 -1.44 13.01
CA ALA A 376 10.76 0.00 13.18
C ALA A 376 9.34 0.55 13.33
N MET A 377 8.38 0.05 12.53
CA MET A 377 6.96 0.40 12.64
C MET A 377 6.37 -0.07 13.98
N LEU A 378 6.71 -1.27 14.43
CA LEU A 378 6.24 -1.82 15.70
C LEU A 378 6.83 -1.10 16.92
N GLU A 379 8.12 -0.74 16.89
CA GLU A 379 8.73 0.09 17.93
C GLU A 379 8.07 1.47 18.00
N PHE A 380 7.81 2.08 16.85
CA PHE A 380 7.08 3.35 16.78
C PHE A 380 5.69 3.24 17.39
N SER A 381 4.95 2.18 17.07
CA SER A 381 3.59 1.94 17.61
C SER A 381 3.59 1.60 19.11
N SER A 382 4.69 1.09 19.63
CA SER A 382 4.87 0.75 21.05
C SER A 382 5.41 1.90 21.90
N ASN A 383 5.81 3.01 21.26
CA ASN A 383 6.30 4.18 21.97
C ASN A 383 5.17 4.79 22.82
N PRO A 384 5.34 4.95 24.14
CA PRO A 384 4.30 5.44 25.03
C PRO A 384 3.84 6.88 24.73
N ASN A 385 4.66 7.67 24.03
CA ASN A 385 4.30 9.02 23.61
C ASN A 385 3.54 9.06 22.26
N VAL A 386 3.36 7.91 21.61
CA VAL A 386 2.65 7.77 20.32
C VAL A 386 1.38 6.97 20.53
N GLY A 387 1.53 5.72 20.95
CA GLY A 387 0.44 4.76 21.06
C GLY A 387 0.04 4.15 19.71
N GLY A 388 -0.53 2.95 19.79
CA GLY A 388 -0.75 2.13 18.59
C GLY A 388 -1.67 2.76 17.55
N SER A 389 -2.80 3.35 17.95
CA SER A 389 -3.77 3.93 17.00
C SER A 389 -3.25 5.19 16.31
N VAL A 390 -2.41 5.97 16.98
CA VAL A 390 -1.75 7.14 16.37
C VAL A 390 -0.69 6.69 15.36
N ALA A 391 0.11 5.69 15.74
CA ALA A 391 1.10 5.10 14.83
C ALA A 391 0.43 4.50 13.59
N ASP A 392 -0.65 3.72 13.78
CA ASP A 392 -1.41 3.15 12.68
C ASP A 392 -1.94 4.22 11.71
N LYS A 393 -2.45 5.36 12.23
CA LYS A 393 -2.87 6.51 11.39
C LYS A 393 -1.73 7.10 10.59
N ILE A 394 -0.58 7.35 11.22
CA ILE A 394 0.59 7.94 10.55
C ILE A 394 1.10 7.01 9.45
N ILE A 395 1.19 5.71 9.74
CA ILE A 395 1.66 4.71 8.78
C ILE A 395 0.67 4.61 7.60
N LEU A 396 -0.63 4.46 7.86
CA LEU A 396 -1.67 4.37 6.82
C LEU A 396 -1.69 5.62 5.93
N GLU A 397 -1.62 6.82 6.51
CA GLU A 397 -1.56 8.07 5.75
C GLU A 397 -0.28 8.13 4.90
N GLY A 398 0.85 7.68 5.46
CA GLY A 398 2.12 7.58 4.73
C GLY A 398 2.07 6.59 3.57
N VAL A 399 1.32 5.47 3.72
CA VAL A 399 1.12 4.48 2.64
C VAL A 399 0.37 5.09 1.46
N HIS A 400 -0.62 5.97 1.68
CA HIS A 400 -1.29 6.69 0.59
C HIS A 400 -0.33 7.55 -0.25
N SER A 401 0.81 7.95 0.33
CA SER A 401 1.83 8.76 -0.35
C SER A 401 2.88 7.94 -1.09
N ILE A 402 2.85 6.61 -1.02
CA ILE A 402 3.86 5.76 -1.65
C ILE A 402 3.80 5.87 -3.18
N MET A 403 4.98 5.87 -3.79
CA MET A 403 5.17 5.89 -5.23
C MET A 403 5.92 4.62 -5.68
N PRO A 404 5.82 4.23 -6.97
CA PRO A 404 6.63 3.16 -7.53
C PRO A 404 8.14 3.37 -7.28
N ASN A 405 8.86 2.28 -7.07
CA ASN A 405 10.32 2.25 -6.90
C ASN A 405 10.88 3.03 -5.69
N GLN A 406 10.05 3.46 -4.76
CA GLN A 406 10.55 4.10 -3.54
C GLN A 406 11.41 3.14 -2.72
N THR A 407 12.48 3.71 -2.14
CA THR A 407 13.32 3.02 -1.15
C THR A 407 12.62 2.99 0.21
N LEU A 408 13.04 2.09 1.11
CA LEU A 408 12.52 2.06 2.49
C LEU A 408 12.73 3.40 3.21
N ARG A 409 13.84 4.10 2.92
CA ARG A 409 14.10 5.46 3.45
C ARG A 409 13.05 6.46 2.99
N GLN A 410 12.75 6.49 1.69
CA GLN A 410 11.74 7.41 1.15
C GLN A 410 10.35 7.11 1.69
N ILE A 411 10.04 5.83 1.93
CA ILE A 411 8.78 5.43 2.57
C ILE A 411 8.73 5.88 4.04
N ALA A 412 9.83 5.74 4.79
CA ALA A 412 9.90 6.27 6.16
C ALA A 412 9.79 7.81 6.20
N GLN A 413 10.26 8.52 5.18
CA GLN A 413 10.04 9.96 5.02
C GLN A 413 8.56 10.29 4.75
N ASN A 414 7.80 9.42 4.07
CA ASN A 414 6.35 9.61 3.96
C ASN A 414 5.66 9.54 5.33
N PHE A 415 6.15 8.76 6.28
CA PHE A 415 5.60 8.74 7.66
C PHE A 415 5.89 10.05 8.41
N ILE A 416 7.08 10.63 8.24
CA ILE A 416 7.38 11.98 8.79
C ILE A 416 6.45 13.02 8.19
N TRP A 417 6.23 12.96 6.88
CA TRP A 417 5.28 13.86 6.21
C TRP A 417 3.85 13.67 6.74
N ALA A 418 3.41 12.41 6.91
CA ALA A 418 2.10 12.08 7.46
C ALA A 418 1.93 12.60 8.90
N ASP A 419 2.93 12.44 9.76
CA ASP A 419 2.92 13.02 11.12
C ASP A 419 2.80 14.55 11.09
N SER A 420 3.50 15.19 10.16
CA SER A 420 3.40 16.63 9.98
C SER A 420 2.00 17.07 9.53
N LEU A 421 1.35 16.29 8.67
CA LEU A 421 0.00 16.54 8.19
C LEU A 421 -1.05 16.33 9.29
N LEU A 422 -0.98 15.20 10.00
CA LEU A 422 -2.00 14.78 10.96
C LEU A 422 -1.83 15.45 12.32
N PHE A 423 -0.58 15.63 12.76
CA PHE A 423 -0.23 15.97 14.14
C PHE A 423 0.79 17.10 14.26
N ASN A 424 0.99 17.90 13.21
CA ASN A 424 1.97 18.99 13.16
C ASN A 424 3.40 18.57 13.57
N GLY A 425 3.80 17.32 13.25
CA GLY A 425 5.12 16.79 13.55
C GLY A 425 5.34 16.41 15.02
N SER A 426 4.28 16.25 15.80
CA SER A 426 4.37 15.97 17.24
C SER A 426 5.09 14.66 17.58
N HIS A 427 5.14 13.70 16.64
CA HIS A 427 5.75 12.40 16.85
C HIS A 427 7.09 12.22 16.10
N TYR A 428 7.62 13.32 15.54
CA TYR A 428 8.89 13.32 14.79
C TYR A 428 10.03 12.64 15.56
N ASN A 429 10.23 12.96 16.85
CA ASN A 429 11.29 12.37 17.67
C ASN A 429 11.09 10.84 17.84
N ALA A 430 9.86 10.37 17.96
CA ALA A 430 9.58 8.94 18.07
C ALA A 430 9.85 8.23 16.73
N LEU A 431 9.48 8.82 15.59
CA LEU A 431 9.82 8.31 14.26
C LEU A 431 11.33 8.22 14.08
N THR A 432 12.05 9.29 14.40
CA THR A 432 13.52 9.32 14.26
C THR A 432 14.22 8.35 15.19
N LEU A 433 13.65 8.05 16.36
CA LEU A 433 14.18 7.06 17.27
C LEU A 433 13.96 5.63 16.72
N SER A 434 12.77 5.33 16.24
CA SER A 434 12.41 3.97 15.79
C SER A 434 13.04 3.61 14.44
N PHE A 435 13.13 4.55 13.51
CA PHE A 435 13.66 4.35 12.15
C PHE A 435 15.12 4.80 12.01
N GLY A 436 15.70 5.51 12.99
CA GLY A 436 17.06 5.99 13.01
C GLY A 436 18.09 4.95 13.43
N ALA A 437 19.16 5.41 14.09
CA ALA A 437 20.20 4.51 14.59
C ALA A 437 19.61 3.54 15.63
N PRO A 438 20.03 2.26 15.65
CA PRO A 438 21.08 1.66 14.80
C PRO A 438 20.62 1.18 13.41
N LYS A 439 19.31 1.10 13.14
CA LYS A 439 18.74 0.65 11.85
C LYS A 439 19.14 1.54 10.68
N ASN A 440 19.26 2.86 10.90
CA ASN A 440 19.63 3.87 9.92
C ASN A 440 18.74 3.90 8.66
N ILE A 441 17.47 3.51 8.76
CA ILE A 441 16.48 3.75 7.70
C ILE A 441 16.33 5.25 7.49
N LEU A 442 16.13 6.01 8.59
CA LEU A 442 16.30 7.46 8.62
C LEU A 442 17.69 7.77 9.15
N THR A 443 18.43 8.64 8.48
CA THR A 443 19.74 9.13 8.92
C THR A 443 19.60 10.54 9.44
N ALA A 444 20.54 10.99 10.30
CA ALA A 444 20.58 12.37 10.75
C ALA A 444 20.65 13.36 9.56
N THR A 445 21.34 12.98 8.48
CA THR A 445 21.38 13.74 7.23
C THR A 445 20.04 13.78 6.49
N ALA A 446 19.30 12.66 6.46
CA ALA A 446 17.92 12.64 5.90
C ALA A 446 16.93 13.42 6.79
N LEU A 447 17.26 13.57 8.06
CA LEU A 447 16.51 14.36 9.04
C LEU A 447 16.83 15.85 8.89
N ASP A 448 18.11 16.19 8.68
CA ASP A 448 18.53 17.52 8.31
C ASP A 448 17.91 17.98 6.98
N GLU A 449 17.70 17.07 6.02
CA GLU A 449 17.03 17.39 4.76
C GLU A 449 15.54 17.70 4.94
N SER A 450 14.83 17.07 5.89
CA SER A 450 13.42 17.41 6.19
C SER A 450 13.29 18.62 7.13
N THR A 451 14.27 18.86 8.01
CA THR A 451 14.35 20.03 8.90
C THR A 451 15.27 21.12 8.36
N ALA A 452 16.27 20.78 7.53
CA ALA A 452 17.18 21.71 6.86
C ALA A 452 16.54 22.45 5.67
N ILE A 453 15.26 22.19 5.37
CA ILE A 453 14.44 23.11 4.57
C ILE A 453 14.55 24.55 5.11
N THR A 454 15.05 24.74 6.32
CA THR A 454 15.21 26.05 6.94
C THR A 454 16.63 26.62 6.91
N GLN A 455 17.67 25.91 6.45
CA GLN A 455 19.04 26.44 6.57
C GLN A 455 19.93 26.45 5.30
N LYS A 456 19.66 25.63 4.28
CA LYS A 456 20.49 25.62 3.05
C LYS A 456 19.90 26.42 1.90
N GLU A 457 18.60 26.27 1.65
CA GLU A 457 17.87 27.02 0.62
C GLU A 457 16.94 28.02 1.30
N HIS A 458 17.21 29.29 1.16
CA HIS A 458 16.40 30.34 1.72
C HIS A 458 16.27 31.53 0.80
N ILE A 459 15.09 32.14 0.87
CA ILE A 459 14.84 33.39 0.16
C ILE A 459 15.29 34.53 1.05
N VAL A 460 16.22 35.35 0.54
CA VAL A 460 16.76 36.53 1.23
C VAL A 460 16.30 37.78 0.50
N GLN A 461 15.87 38.78 1.25
CA GLN A 461 15.63 40.10 0.70
C GLN A 461 17.01 40.76 0.53
N SER A 462 17.35 41.21 -0.69
CA SER A 462 18.53 41.94 -1.01
C SER A 462 18.19 43.32 -1.58
N GLU A 463 19.17 44.17 -1.76
CA GLU A 463 19.01 45.45 -2.47
C GLU A 463 18.61 45.29 -3.94
N PHE A 464 18.83 44.10 -4.51
CA PHE A 464 18.46 43.73 -5.87
C PHE A 464 17.13 42.92 -5.94
N GLY A 465 16.36 42.89 -4.86
CA GLY A 465 15.12 42.12 -4.76
C GLY A 465 15.25 40.81 -3.97
N ARG A 466 14.28 39.91 -4.10
CA ARG A 466 14.28 38.61 -3.45
C ARG A 466 15.19 37.66 -4.21
N ILE A 467 16.13 37.03 -3.49
CA ILE A 467 17.04 36.03 -4.04
C ILE A 467 16.81 34.68 -3.35
N LEU A 468 16.78 33.61 -4.14
CA LEU A 468 16.86 32.24 -3.67
C LEU A 468 18.33 31.81 -3.67
N LYS A 469 18.83 31.36 -2.51
CA LYS A 469 20.10 30.68 -2.40
C LYS A 469 19.88 29.18 -2.43
N THR A 470 20.57 28.51 -3.37
CA THR A 470 20.63 27.04 -3.44
C THR A 470 21.99 26.58 -2.91
N GLU A 471 22.17 25.27 -2.75
CA GLU A 471 23.43 24.70 -2.26
C GLU A 471 24.59 25.09 -3.17
N GLU A 472 25.66 25.60 -2.56
CA GLU A 472 26.81 26.14 -3.28
C GLU A 472 27.52 25.05 -4.09
N GLY A 473 27.78 25.34 -5.36
CA GLY A 473 28.44 24.41 -6.28
C GLY A 473 27.55 23.36 -6.93
N LYS A 474 26.28 23.22 -6.53
CA LYS A 474 25.33 22.31 -7.17
C LYS A 474 24.46 23.03 -8.21
N THR A 475 24.31 22.42 -9.37
CA THR A 475 23.37 22.90 -10.40
C THR A 475 21.98 22.41 -10.05
N ALA A 476 21.01 23.30 -10.04
CA ALA A 476 19.61 23.00 -9.78
C ALA A 476 18.70 23.59 -10.87
N MET A 477 17.62 22.88 -11.18
CA MET A 477 16.47 23.40 -11.92
C MET A 477 15.43 23.88 -10.91
N ILE A 478 15.01 25.13 -10.99
CA ILE A 478 14.02 25.72 -10.10
C ILE A 478 12.75 26.00 -10.90
N SER A 479 11.65 25.42 -10.46
CA SER A 479 10.34 25.60 -11.04
C SER A 479 9.42 26.31 -10.04
N CYS A 480 8.73 27.35 -10.46
CA CYS A 480 7.76 28.07 -9.64
C CYS A 480 6.34 27.69 -10.07
N PHE A 481 5.52 27.32 -9.12
CA PHE A 481 4.11 27.02 -9.31
C PHE A 481 3.27 28.02 -8.52
N ASN A 482 2.14 28.45 -9.08
CA ASN A 482 1.14 29.19 -8.29
C ASN A 482 0.44 28.29 -7.28
N TRP A 483 -0.38 28.88 -6.40
CA TRP A 483 -1.13 28.13 -5.37
C TRP A 483 -2.16 27.13 -5.92
N SER A 484 -2.47 27.19 -7.20
CA SER A 484 -3.32 26.20 -7.91
C SER A 484 -2.51 25.08 -8.57
N GLY A 485 -1.17 25.07 -8.41
CA GLY A 485 -0.26 24.06 -8.97
C GLY A 485 0.08 24.26 -10.45
N GLN A 486 -0.21 25.44 -11.02
CA GLN A 486 0.18 25.76 -12.39
C GLN A 486 1.61 26.27 -12.43
N LEU A 487 2.44 25.71 -13.31
CA LEU A 487 3.81 26.18 -13.53
C LEU A 487 3.79 27.60 -14.07
N LEU A 488 4.46 28.51 -13.37
CA LEU A 488 4.62 29.92 -13.76
C LEU A 488 5.90 30.13 -14.57
N TRP A 489 7.00 29.56 -14.10
CA TRP A 489 8.31 29.62 -14.78
C TRP A 489 9.24 28.52 -14.25
N SER A 490 10.29 28.21 -15.02
CA SER A 490 11.39 27.34 -14.61
C SER A 490 12.72 27.89 -15.07
N LYS A 491 13.76 27.82 -14.23
CA LYS A 491 15.12 28.30 -14.49
C LYS A 491 16.19 27.41 -13.87
N ALA A 492 17.28 27.20 -14.61
CA ALA A 492 18.48 26.57 -14.05
C ALA A 492 19.37 27.60 -13.33
N THR A 493 19.98 27.20 -12.24
CA THR A 493 20.95 28.01 -11.49
C THR A 493 22.04 27.16 -10.86
N THR A 494 23.14 27.83 -10.47
CA THR A 494 24.18 27.24 -9.65
C THR A 494 24.45 28.21 -8.51
N GLY A 495 23.87 27.96 -7.35
CA GLY A 495 24.08 28.73 -6.11
C GLY A 495 23.07 29.85 -5.86
N ILE A 496 22.84 30.80 -6.77
CA ILE A 496 21.99 31.97 -6.54
C ILE A 496 21.05 32.21 -7.72
N LEU A 497 19.78 32.48 -7.44
CA LEU A 497 18.76 32.87 -8.43
C LEU A 497 18.00 34.11 -7.93
N THR A 498 18.00 35.20 -8.71
CA THR A 498 17.11 36.33 -8.43
C THR A 498 15.68 35.94 -8.84
N LEU A 499 14.74 35.99 -7.88
CA LEU A 499 13.35 35.67 -8.12
C LEU A 499 12.67 36.81 -8.86
N PRO A 500 11.81 36.51 -9.85
CA PRO A 500 10.97 37.53 -10.49
C PRO A 500 10.14 38.33 -9.45
N GLU A 501 9.89 39.59 -9.73
CA GLU A 501 8.92 40.38 -8.96
C GLU A 501 7.57 39.64 -8.98
N HIS A 502 6.86 39.64 -7.84
CA HIS A 502 5.61 38.92 -7.63
C HIS A 502 5.69 37.37 -7.66
N THR A 503 6.87 36.77 -7.46
CA THR A 503 6.95 35.33 -7.21
C THR A 503 6.19 34.99 -5.92
N SER A 504 5.02 34.40 -6.07
CA SER A 504 4.18 33.92 -4.99
C SER A 504 3.68 32.52 -5.34
N GLY A 505 3.93 31.54 -4.49
CA GLY A 505 3.59 30.16 -4.75
C GLY A 505 4.55 29.18 -4.11
N ILE A 506 4.79 28.07 -4.80
CA ILE A 506 5.71 27.01 -4.40
C ILE A 506 6.89 26.98 -5.37
N LEU A 507 8.11 27.08 -4.84
CA LEU A 507 9.32 26.80 -5.59
C LEU A 507 9.71 25.35 -5.40
N GLU A 508 9.87 24.63 -6.49
CA GLU A 508 10.42 23.28 -6.54
C GLU A 508 11.86 23.37 -7.07
N ILE A 509 12.81 22.85 -6.32
CA ILE A 509 14.24 22.89 -6.63
C ILE A 509 14.71 21.47 -6.89
N HIS A 510 15.07 21.15 -8.12
CA HIS A 510 15.63 19.86 -8.53
C HIS A 510 17.14 19.99 -8.75
N TYR A 511 17.93 19.31 -7.95
CA TYR A 511 19.37 19.21 -8.15
C TYR A 511 19.72 18.12 -9.19
N ALA A 512 20.81 18.34 -9.91
CA ALA A 512 21.33 17.36 -10.87
C ALA A 512 21.70 16.00 -10.21
N THR A 513 21.85 15.96 -8.89
CA THR A 513 22.09 14.77 -8.07
C THR A 513 20.82 13.94 -7.81
N GLY A 514 19.65 14.41 -8.24
CA GLY A 514 18.34 13.78 -7.99
C GLY A 514 17.66 14.21 -6.70
N GLU A 515 18.29 15.08 -5.90
CA GLU A 515 17.67 15.70 -4.72
C GLU A 515 16.68 16.78 -5.14
N PHE A 516 15.61 16.98 -4.37
CA PHE A 516 14.66 18.07 -4.60
C PHE A 516 14.16 18.70 -3.29
N VAL A 517 13.83 19.97 -3.34
CA VAL A 517 13.38 20.78 -2.19
C VAL A 517 12.21 21.65 -2.60
N PHE A 518 11.26 21.86 -1.70
CA PHE A 518 10.15 22.78 -1.89
C PHE A 518 10.27 23.99 -0.94
N ILE A 519 10.13 25.19 -1.48
CA ILE A 519 10.11 26.43 -0.70
C ILE A 519 8.79 27.17 -0.96
N LYS A 520 8.10 27.50 0.12
CA LYS A 520 6.93 28.38 0.05
C LYS A 520 7.41 29.83 -0.10
N THR A 521 6.89 30.55 -1.10
CA THR A 521 7.09 31.99 -1.27
C THR A 521 5.84 32.73 -0.86
N ASN A 522 5.99 33.71 0.00
CA ASN A 522 4.90 34.61 0.38
C ASN A 522 4.79 35.80 -0.59
#